data_341ef7cc7ee6614422cc2fd864684500
#
_entry.id   341ef7cc7ee6614422cc2fd864684500
#
_cell.length_a   1.000
_cell.length_b   1.000
_cell.length_c   1.000
_cell.angle_alpha   90.00
_cell.angle_beta   90.00
_cell.angle_gamma   90.00
#
_symmetry.space_group_name_H-M   'P 1'
#
loop_
_entity.id
_entity.type
_entity.pdbx_description
1 polymer ?
#
loop_
_entity_poly.entity_id
_entity_poly.type
_entity_poly.pdbx_seq_one_letter_code
_entity_poly.pdbx_strand_id
1 'polypeptide(L)'
;DQGITALVGDVTTTPTLALAAESADYNMPMVTASATAEAVTYDAETDTVNENVFRATFTDPFQGIKMADYAYQRLGYTKAAVIFQKGADYNEGLAENFVNEFESLGGTIVDQETYSEGDVDYKTQLTTILGKAPEVVFCPNYYQEVGQILAQAESIGLAVPFLGGDGWDGLEGYATADQLKDAYFCANYAKGSNSDFEDAYKAEYGEEYPNGFAPLGYDAAMTVVYGIQAAEDAGLTAGDDDYKQAVIDAIAGGTIDGITGTFTFDEH
;
A
#
# COMPACT_ATOMS: atom_id res chain seq x y z
N ASP A 1 -18.12 -4.86 -24.18
CA ASP A 1 -16.91 -4.63 -24.96
C ASP A 1 -16.82 -3.13 -25.29
N GLN A 2 -15.99 -2.39 -24.55
CA GLN A 2 -15.83 -0.92 -24.69
C GLN A 2 -14.56 -0.56 -25.47
N GLY A 3 -13.84 -1.55 -26.02
CA GLY A 3 -12.56 -1.34 -26.70
C GLY A 3 -11.43 -0.92 -25.74
N ILE A 4 -11.53 -1.30 -24.45
CA ILE A 4 -10.49 -1.04 -23.46
C ILE A 4 -9.26 -1.89 -23.77
N THR A 5 -8.09 -1.27 -23.75
CA THR A 5 -6.81 -1.92 -24.12
C THR A 5 -5.87 -2.10 -22.95
N ALA A 6 -6.04 -1.34 -21.87
CA ALA A 6 -5.28 -1.47 -20.64
C ALA A 6 -6.07 -0.86 -19.46
N LEU A 7 -5.68 -1.17 -18.23
CA LEU A 7 -6.29 -0.68 -17.00
C LEU A 7 -5.24 -0.02 -16.11
N VAL A 8 -5.61 1.10 -15.51
CA VAL A 8 -4.90 1.71 -14.37
C VAL A 8 -5.83 1.65 -13.17
N GLY A 9 -5.42 0.98 -12.11
CA GLY A 9 -6.23 0.80 -10.90
C GLY A 9 -6.16 -0.65 -10.36
N ASP A 10 -6.80 -0.97 -9.25
CA ASP A 10 -7.47 -0.04 -8.36
C ASP A 10 -6.50 0.53 -7.31
N VAL A 11 -6.98 1.33 -6.35
CA VAL A 11 -6.15 1.99 -5.32
C VAL A 11 -5.83 1.07 -4.16
N THR A 12 -6.82 0.30 -3.70
CA THR A 12 -6.68 -0.57 -2.52
C THR A 12 -6.71 -2.05 -2.90
N THR A 13 -6.16 -2.90 -2.03
CA THR A 13 -5.94 -4.33 -2.31
C THR A 13 -7.21 -5.08 -2.70
N THR A 14 -8.27 -5.02 -1.90
CA THR A 14 -9.47 -5.84 -2.11
C THR A 14 -10.13 -5.63 -3.50
N PRO A 15 -10.45 -4.40 -3.94
CA PRO A 15 -10.99 -4.21 -5.29
C PRO A 15 -9.98 -4.51 -6.39
N THR A 16 -8.66 -4.31 -6.12
CA THR A 16 -7.62 -4.66 -7.08
C THR A 16 -7.55 -6.16 -7.35
N LEU A 17 -7.66 -7.00 -6.32
CA LEU A 17 -7.72 -8.46 -6.47
C LEU A 17 -8.90 -8.90 -7.34
N ALA A 18 -10.08 -8.33 -7.12
CA ALA A 18 -11.26 -8.61 -7.93
C ALA A 18 -11.06 -8.20 -9.40
N LEU A 19 -10.45 -7.02 -9.62
CA LEU A 19 -10.17 -6.52 -10.96
C LEU A 19 -9.08 -7.33 -11.66
N ALA A 20 -8.03 -7.76 -10.94
CA ALA A 20 -6.96 -8.60 -11.44
C ALA A 20 -7.51 -9.94 -11.95
N ALA A 21 -8.37 -10.59 -11.16
CA ALA A 21 -9.01 -11.85 -11.56
C ALA A 21 -9.84 -11.70 -12.87
N GLU A 22 -10.65 -10.65 -12.99
CA GLU A 22 -11.40 -10.37 -14.21
C GLU A 22 -10.50 -10.00 -15.39
N SER A 23 -9.40 -9.29 -15.15
CA SER A 23 -8.48 -8.84 -16.19
C SER A 23 -7.77 -10.00 -16.88
N ALA A 24 -7.51 -11.09 -16.17
CA ALA A 24 -6.84 -12.28 -16.68
C ALA A 24 -7.62 -12.95 -17.81
N ASP A 25 -8.94 -13.04 -17.71
CA ASP A 25 -9.81 -13.65 -18.73
C ASP A 25 -9.75 -12.93 -20.08
N TYR A 26 -9.32 -11.67 -20.09
CA TYR A 26 -9.22 -10.82 -21.29
C TYR A 26 -7.78 -10.53 -21.70
N ASN A 27 -6.80 -11.15 -21.06
CA ASN A 27 -5.38 -10.81 -21.19
C ASN A 27 -5.17 -9.28 -21.15
N MET A 28 -5.77 -8.63 -20.15
CA MET A 28 -5.84 -7.18 -20.07
C MET A 28 -4.66 -6.64 -19.26
N PRO A 29 -3.73 -5.88 -19.87
CA PRO A 29 -2.66 -5.24 -19.14
C PRO A 29 -3.24 -4.34 -18.03
N MET A 30 -2.79 -4.53 -16.82
CA MET A 30 -3.28 -3.80 -15.64
C MET A 30 -2.11 -3.33 -14.78
N VAL A 31 -2.12 -2.07 -14.40
CA VAL A 31 -1.15 -1.51 -13.45
C VAL A 31 -1.90 -0.91 -12.29
N THR A 32 -1.72 -1.49 -11.08
CA THR A 32 -2.21 -0.84 -9.86
C THR A 32 -1.21 0.20 -9.38
N ALA A 33 -1.74 1.34 -8.94
CA ALA A 33 -0.92 2.42 -8.39
C ALA A 33 -0.40 2.10 -6.98
N SER A 34 -1.23 1.49 -6.13
CA SER A 34 -0.99 1.47 -4.69
C SER A 34 -1.51 0.23 -3.95
N ALA A 35 -2.00 -0.79 -4.64
CA ALA A 35 -2.37 -2.04 -3.99
C ALA A 35 -1.10 -2.87 -3.68
N THR A 36 -0.82 -3.07 -2.41
CA THR A 36 0.47 -3.56 -1.89
C THR A 36 0.51 -5.04 -1.53
N ALA A 37 -0.65 -5.72 -1.40
CA ALA A 37 -0.66 -7.15 -1.09
C ALA A 37 0.02 -7.98 -2.20
N GLU A 38 0.83 -8.97 -1.82
CA GLU A 38 1.53 -9.84 -2.77
C GLU A 38 0.57 -10.54 -3.72
N ALA A 39 -0.59 -10.98 -3.21
CA ALA A 39 -1.60 -11.69 -3.97
C ALA A 39 -2.14 -10.92 -5.20
N VAL A 40 -1.89 -9.62 -5.31
CA VAL A 40 -2.26 -8.82 -6.50
C VAL A 40 -1.50 -9.28 -7.75
N THR A 41 -0.23 -9.63 -7.61
CA THR A 41 0.64 -10.04 -8.73
C THR A 41 1.11 -11.48 -8.66
N TYR A 42 1.01 -12.13 -7.50
CA TYR A 42 1.54 -13.46 -7.28
C TYR A 42 0.66 -14.28 -6.34
N ASP A 43 0.26 -15.47 -6.77
CA ASP A 43 -0.45 -16.45 -5.94
C ASP A 43 0.56 -17.43 -5.33
N ALA A 44 0.83 -17.28 -4.04
CA ALA A 44 1.78 -18.12 -3.31
C ALA A 44 1.29 -19.57 -3.10
N GLU A 45 -0.01 -19.84 -3.18
CA GLU A 45 -0.55 -21.21 -3.03
C GLU A 45 -0.28 -22.06 -4.28
N THR A 46 -0.37 -21.44 -5.45
CA THR A 46 -0.18 -22.11 -6.74
C THR A 46 1.18 -21.84 -7.37
N ASP A 47 2.00 -20.98 -6.75
CA ASP A 47 3.27 -20.51 -7.31
C ASP A 47 3.10 -19.93 -8.71
N THR A 48 2.10 -19.05 -8.86
CA THR A 48 1.70 -18.51 -10.17
C THR A 48 1.75 -16.98 -10.17
N VAL A 49 2.44 -16.41 -11.14
CA VAL A 49 2.46 -14.97 -11.41
C VAL A 49 1.26 -14.55 -12.25
N ASN A 50 0.63 -13.45 -11.93
CA ASN A 50 -0.38 -12.78 -12.74
C ASN A 50 0.31 -11.95 -13.82
N GLU A 51 0.72 -12.58 -14.92
CA GLU A 51 1.60 -12.00 -15.95
C GLU A 51 1.08 -10.68 -16.58
N ASN A 52 -0.23 -10.44 -16.51
CA ASN A 52 -0.87 -9.23 -17.04
C ASN A 52 -1.05 -8.12 -16.01
N VAL A 53 -0.67 -8.34 -14.73
CA VAL A 53 -0.89 -7.40 -13.63
C VAL A 53 0.44 -6.92 -13.05
N PHE A 54 0.59 -5.61 -12.98
CA PHE A 54 1.79 -4.93 -12.48
C PHE A 54 1.43 -3.98 -11.34
N ARG A 55 2.41 -3.62 -10.50
CA ARG A 55 2.25 -2.61 -9.46
C ARG A 55 3.32 -1.52 -9.56
N ALA A 56 2.94 -0.26 -9.34
CA ALA A 56 3.84 0.88 -9.29
C ALA A 56 4.18 1.28 -7.83
N THR A 57 4.19 0.30 -6.92
CA THR A 57 4.42 0.50 -5.48
C THR A 57 5.18 -0.66 -4.88
N PHE A 58 5.56 -0.54 -3.61
CA PHE A 58 6.17 -1.62 -2.83
C PHE A 58 5.12 -2.66 -2.36
N THR A 59 5.56 -3.71 -1.68
CA THR A 59 4.71 -4.80 -1.17
C THR A 59 4.48 -4.69 0.34
N ASP A 60 3.44 -5.38 0.84
CA ASP A 60 3.17 -5.49 2.29
C ASP A 60 4.33 -6.10 3.08
N PRO A 61 5.01 -7.18 2.62
CA PRO A 61 6.21 -7.66 3.27
C PRO A 61 7.29 -6.59 3.43
N PHE A 62 7.55 -5.80 2.39
CA PHE A 62 8.51 -4.69 2.48
C PHE A 62 8.12 -3.68 3.56
N GLN A 63 6.86 -3.25 3.59
CA GLN A 63 6.37 -2.29 4.57
C GLN A 63 6.43 -2.84 6.00
N GLY A 64 5.91 -4.05 6.22
CA GLY A 64 5.88 -4.70 7.53
C GLY A 64 7.29 -4.85 8.12
N ILE A 65 8.23 -5.37 7.32
CA ILE A 65 9.64 -5.52 7.69
C ILE A 65 10.26 -4.15 8.00
N LYS A 66 10.07 -3.15 7.15
CA LYS A 66 10.66 -1.81 7.37
C LYS A 66 10.12 -1.12 8.61
N MET A 67 8.83 -1.29 8.92
CA MET A 67 8.25 -0.72 10.12
C MET A 67 8.70 -1.44 11.39
N ALA A 68 8.91 -2.75 11.35
CA ALA A 68 9.51 -3.52 12.44
C ALA A 68 10.97 -3.12 12.69
N ASP A 69 11.77 -3.05 11.63
CA ASP A 69 13.14 -2.51 11.67
C ASP A 69 13.20 -1.13 12.32
N TYR A 70 12.32 -0.24 11.87
CA TYR A 70 12.27 1.12 12.37
C TYR A 70 11.89 1.17 13.84
N ALA A 71 10.84 0.43 14.25
CA ALA A 71 10.39 0.34 15.63
C ALA A 71 11.51 -0.19 16.56
N TYR A 72 12.15 -1.30 16.17
CA TYR A 72 13.14 -1.96 17.01
C TYR A 72 14.51 -1.28 16.96
N GLN A 73 15.06 -1.07 15.77
CA GLN A 73 16.45 -0.62 15.62
C GLN A 73 16.63 0.89 15.74
N ARG A 74 15.61 1.67 15.31
CA ARG A 74 15.71 3.14 15.29
C ARG A 74 15.04 3.80 16.47
N LEU A 75 13.85 3.33 16.84
CA LEU A 75 13.09 3.88 17.98
C LEU A 75 13.41 3.17 19.31
N GLY A 76 13.99 1.96 19.24
CA GLY A 76 14.44 1.20 20.41
C GLY A 76 13.33 0.50 21.16
N TYR A 77 12.14 0.32 20.56
CA TYR A 77 11.03 -0.42 21.16
C TYR A 77 11.30 -1.91 21.16
N THR A 78 11.02 -2.57 22.27
CA THR A 78 11.22 -4.01 22.46
C THR A 78 9.92 -4.77 22.70
N LYS A 79 8.81 -4.02 22.94
CA LYS A 79 7.48 -4.56 23.18
C LYS A 79 6.47 -3.85 22.30
N ALA A 80 5.90 -4.56 21.34
CA ALA A 80 4.86 -4.04 20.47
C ALA A 80 3.54 -4.79 20.66
N ALA A 81 2.43 -4.10 20.46
CA ALA A 81 1.14 -4.71 20.18
C ALA A 81 0.72 -4.42 18.75
N VAL A 82 -0.19 -5.23 18.21
CA VAL A 82 -0.72 -5.07 16.85
C VAL A 82 -2.25 -5.04 16.90
N ILE A 83 -2.87 -4.15 16.13
CA ILE A 83 -4.33 -4.10 15.94
C ILE A 83 -4.66 -3.93 14.47
N PHE A 84 -5.45 -4.85 13.90
CA PHE A 84 -5.75 -4.84 12.48
C PHE A 84 -7.13 -5.44 12.13
N GLN A 85 -7.63 -5.11 10.95
CA GLN A 85 -8.83 -5.71 10.40
C GLN A 85 -8.52 -7.13 9.91
N LYS A 86 -9.26 -8.13 10.40
CA LYS A 86 -9.16 -9.51 9.93
C LYS A 86 -9.91 -9.72 8.62
N GLY A 87 -9.43 -10.66 7.80
CA GLY A 87 -10.04 -11.03 6.53
C GLY A 87 -9.76 -10.03 5.40
N ALA A 88 -8.76 -9.16 5.57
CA ALA A 88 -8.31 -8.22 4.56
C ALA A 88 -6.81 -8.42 4.30
N ASP A 89 -6.45 -8.84 3.08
CA ASP A 89 -5.08 -9.23 2.70
C ASP A 89 -4.05 -8.14 3.03
N TYR A 90 -4.36 -6.86 2.76
CA TYR A 90 -3.51 -5.73 3.10
C TYR A 90 -3.17 -5.67 4.59
N ASN A 91 -4.20 -5.73 5.44
CA ASN A 91 -4.03 -5.58 6.89
C ASN A 91 -3.30 -6.79 7.50
N GLU A 92 -3.68 -7.99 7.05
CA GLU A 92 -3.09 -9.25 7.52
C GLU A 92 -1.64 -9.39 7.05
N GLY A 93 -1.35 -9.11 5.78
CA GLY A 93 0.00 -9.19 5.22
C GLY A 93 0.97 -8.24 5.91
N LEU A 94 0.58 -6.99 6.15
CA LEU A 94 1.37 -6.03 6.91
C LEU A 94 1.59 -6.47 8.35
N ALA A 95 0.52 -6.92 9.04
CA ALA A 95 0.60 -7.36 10.43
C ALA A 95 1.52 -8.57 10.59
N GLU A 96 1.38 -9.58 9.74
CA GLU A 96 2.20 -10.78 9.76
C GLU A 96 3.69 -10.48 9.57
N ASN A 97 4.02 -9.70 8.55
CA ASN A 97 5.41 -9.35 8.25
C ASN A 97 6.05 -8.47 9.33
N PHE A 98 5.27 -7.54 9.91
CA PHE A 98 5.75 -6.78 11.07
C PHE A 98 6.03 -7.67 12.27
N VAL A 99 5.12 -8.57 12.61
CA VAL A 99 5.26 -9.50 13.75
C VAL A 99 6.50 -10.38 13.57
N ASN A 100 6.60 -11.04 12.41
CA ASN A 100 7.70 -11.95 12.11
C ASN A 100 9.06 -11.25 12.21
N GLU A 101 9.18 -10.06 11.62
CA GLU A 101 10.43 -9.31 11.65
C GLU A 101 10.74 -8.76 13.04
N PHE A 102 9.75 -8.18 13.74
CA PHE A 102 9.95 -7.63 15.07
C PHE A 102 10.43 -8.70 16.08
N GLU A 103 9.87 -9.91 16.01
CA GLU A 103 10.31 -11.06 16.82
C GLU A 103 11.68 -11.56 16.38
N SER A 104 11.99 -11.58 15.07
CA SER A 104 13.30 -12.01 14.57
C SER A 104 14.43 -11.12 15.07
N LEU A 105 14.16 -9.82 15.27
CA LEU A 105 15.08 -8.84 15.84
C LEU A 105 15.26 -8.97 17.36
N GLY A 106 14.44 -9.78 18.02
CA GLY A 106 14.46 -10.00 19.47
C GLY A 106 13.42 -9.18 20.22
N GLY A 107 12.51 -8.53 19.54
CA GLY A 107 11.33 -7.87 20.11
C GLY A 107 10.30 -8.88 20.61
N THR A 108 9.30 -8.39 21.31
CA THR A 108 8.20 -9.21 21.83
C THR A 108 6.88 -8.59 21.40
N ILE A 109 6.03 -9.34 20.72
CA ILE A 109 4.65 -8.99 20.49
C ILE A 109 3.85 -9.36 21.74
N VAL A 110 3.44 -8.34 22.51
CA VAL A 110 2.74 -8.54 23.78
C VAL A 110 1.25 -8.79 23.61
N ASP A 111 0.68 -8.40 22.47
CA ASP A 111 -0.72 -8.63 22.12
C ASP A 111 -0.98 -8.46 20.63
N GLN A 112 -1.96 -9.21 20.12
CA GLN A 112 -2.49 -9.07 18.75
C GLN A 112 -4.01 -9.06 18.82
N GLU A 113 -4.61 -7.94 18.50
CA GLU A 113 -6.05 -7.76 18.51
C GLU A 113 -6.58 -7.54 17.08
N THR A 114 -7.78 -8.05 16.83
CA THR A 114 -8.43 -7.90 15.53
C THR A 114 -9.84 -7.36 15.68
N TYR A 115 -10.33 -6.78 14.59
CA TYR A 115 -11.72 -6.37 14.43
C TYR A 115 -12.23 -6.76 13.04
N SER A 116 -13.53 -6.63 12.82
CA SER A 116 -14.17 -6.97 11.55
C SER A 116 -14.42 -5.71 10.73
N GLU A 117 -14.52 -5.86 9.41
CA GLU A 117 -14.96 -4.79 8.52
C GLU A 117 -16.29 -4.17 9.02
N GLY A 118 -16.33 -2.84 9.04
CA GLY A 118 -17.47 -2.06 9.49
C GLY A 118 -17.59 -1.87 10.99
N ASP A 119 -16.68 -2.43 11.79
CA ASP A 119 -16.60 -2.12 13.22
C ASP A 119 -16.21 -0.64 13.41
N VAL A 120 -16.82 0.00 14.40
CA VAL A 120 -16.58 1.42 14.74
C VAL A 120 -16.25 1.63 16.23
N ASP A 121 -16.25 0.56 17.01
CA ASP A 121 -15.89 0.56 18.43
C ASP A 121 -14.75 -0.43 18.68
N TYR A 122 -13.59 0.10 19.01
CA TYR A 122 -12.34 -0.63 19.20
C TYR A 122 -11.90 -0.67 20.66
N LYS A 123 -12.73 -0.15 21.59
CA LYS A 123 -12.34 0.01 23.01
C LYS A 123 -12.03 -1.30 23.71
N THR A 124 -12.68 -2.38 23.31
CA THR A 124 -12.41 -3.71 23.90
C THR A 124 -10.99 -4.14 23.57
N GLN A 125 -10.62 -4.10 22.31
CA GLN A 125 -9.28 -4.46 21.82
C GLN A 125 -8.21 -3.53 22.42
N LEU A 126 -8.44 -2.22 22.35
CA LEU A 126 -7.53 -1.22 22.90
C LEU A 126 -7.35 -1.34 24.42
N THR A 127 -8.40 -1.74 25.17
CA THR A 127 -8.30 -1.99 26.61
C THR A 127 -7.45 -3.24 26.89
N THR A 128 -7.56 -4.28 26.07
CA THR A 128 -6.70 -5.47 26.17
C THR A 128 -5.25 -5.08 25.95
N ILE A 129 -4.97 -4.36 24.87
CA ILE A 129 -3.64 -3.83 24.54
C ILE A 129 -3.08 -2.98 25.69
N LEU A 130 -3.87 -2.04 26.22
CA LEU A 130 -3.46 -1.21 27.36
C LEU A 130 -3.03 -2.05 28.57
N GLY A 131 -3.76 -3.14 28.85
CA GLY A 131 -3.44 -4.08 29.94
C GLY A 131 -2.13 -4.84 29.76
N LYS A 132 -1.60 -4.93 28.53
CA LYS A 132 -0.32 -5.58 28.19
C LYS A 132 0.87 -4.62 28.28
N ALA A 133 0.63 -3.33 28.41
CA ALA A 133 1.65 -2.28 28.51
C ALA A 133 2.70 -2.34 27.37
N PRO A 134 2.29 -2.25 26.09
CA PRO A 134 3.23 -2.15 24.99
C PRO A 134 3.97 -0.81 25.03
N GLU A 135 5.11 -0.74 24.34
CA GLU A 135 5.86 0.50 24.12
C GLU A 135 5.41 1.21 22.82
N VAL A 136 4.82 0.44 21.90
CA VAL A 136 4.33 0.90 20.61
C VAL A 136 3.18 0.01 20.13
N VAL A 137 2.26 0.57 19.33
CA VAL A 137 1.21 -0.19 18.64
C VAL A 137 1.41 -0.09 17.14
N PHE A 138 1.49 -1.23 16.45
CA PHE A 138 1.41 -1.27 14.99
C PHE A 138 -0.04 -1.43 14.57
N CYS A 139 -0.53 -0.53 13.71
CA CYS A 139 -1.92 -0.43 13.31
C CYS A 139 -2.02 -0.34 11.77
N PRO A 140 -1.82 -1.45 11.05
CA PRO A 140 -1.84 -1.48 9.58
C PRO A 140 -3.28 -1.44 9.06
N ASN A 141 -3.84 -0.26 8.99
CA ASN A 141 -5.19 0.02 8.51
C ASN A 141 -5.21 1.30 7.68
N TYR A 142 -6.37 1.63 7.10
CA TYR A 142 -6.55 2.88 6.38
C TYR A 142 -6.89 4.04 7.32
N TYR A 143 -6.55 5.25 6.90
CA TYR A 143 -6.59 6.49 7.71
C TYR A 143 -7.94 6.75 8.39
N GLN A 144 -9.06 6.34 7.82
CA GLN A 144 -10.39 6.55 8.40
C GLN A 144 -10.59 5.75 9.69
N GLU A 145 -10.28 4.46 9.67
CA GLU A 145 -10.35 3.57 10.82
C GLU A 145 -9.27 3.94 11.83
N VAL A 146 -8.06 4.25 11.35
CA VAL A 146 -6.94 4.66 12.22
C VAL A 146 -7.28 5.91 13.02
N GLY A 147 -7.91 6.92 12.41
CA GLY A 147 -8.38 8.10 13.12
C GLY A 147 -9.34 7.77 14.26
N GLN A 148 -10.27 6.83 14.04
CA GLN A 148 -11.21 6.37 15.08
C GLN A 148 -10.48 5.55 16.17
N ILE A 149 -9.52 4.69 15.79
CA ILE A 149 -8.71 3.91 16.73
C ILE A 149 -7.89 4.84 17.63
N LEU A 150 -7.21 5.84 17.06
CA LEU A 150 -6.41 6.83 17.81
C LEU A 150 -7.27 7.63 18.79
N ALA A 151 -8.44 8.11 18.37
CA ALA A 151 -9.36 8.84 19.23
C ALA A 151 -9.86 7.97 20.41
N GLN A 152 -10.13 6.69 20.16
CA GLN A 152 -10.56 5.77 21.21
C GLN A 152 -9.41 5.35 22.13
N ALA A 153 -8.20 5.16 21.61
CA ALA A 153 -6.98 4.91 22.38
C ALA A 153 -6.72 6.05 23.37
N GLU A 154 -6.78 7.30 22.90
CA GLU A 154 -6.68 8.48 23.74
C GLU A 154 -7.74 8.50 24.85
N SER A 155 -9.00 8.20 24.50
CA SER A 155 -10.14 8.23 25.43
C SER A 155 -10.02 7.25 26.62
N ILE A 156 -9.26 6.16 26.44
CA ILE A 156 -9.01 5.15 27.49
C ILE A 156 -7.63 5.28 28.13
N GLY A 157 -6.83 6.27 27.72
CA GLY A 157 -5.49 6.53 28.26
C GLY A 157 -4.39 5.62 27.73
N LEU A 158 -4.57 4.99 26.57
CA LEU A 158 -3.50 4.28 25.85
C LEU A 158 -2.62 5.33 25.13
N ALA A 159 -1.62 5.83 25.85
CA ALA A 159 -0.73 6.92 25.43
C ALA A 159 0.65 6.38 25.01
N VAL A 160 0.67 5.58 23.95
CA VAL A 160 1.89 5.05 23.30
C VAL A 160 1.92 5.48 21.84
N PRO A 161 3.09 5.55 21.21
CA PRO A 161 3.21 5.79 19.77
C PRO A 161 2.49 4.71 18.95
N PHE A 162 1.92 5.14 17.82
CA PHE A 162 1.33 4.26 16.83
C PHE A 162 2.15 4.29 15.55
N LEU A 163 2.27 3.14 14.90
CA LEU A 163 2.94 2.97 13.62
C LEU A 163 1.99 2.35 12.60
N GLY A 164 2.17 2.67 11.33
CA GLY A 164 1.31 2.17 10.26
C GLY A 164 2.01 1.93 8.92
N GLY A 165 1.22 1.50 7.95
CA GLY A 165 1.61 1.39 6.55
C GLY A 165 1.17 2.59 5.72
N ASP A 166 1.30 2.50 4.42
CA ASP A 166 0.97 3.55 3.45
C ASP A 166 -0.51 3.98 3.46
N GLY A 167 -1.40 3.10 3.91
CA GLY A 167 -2.82 3.43 4.13
C GLY A 167 -3.08 4.57 5.12
N TRP A 168 -2.04 5.05 5.82
CA TRP A 168 -2.12 6.22 6.71
C TRP A 168 -1.96 7.56 5.98
N ASP A 169 -1.61 7.56 4.71
CA ASP A 169 -1.44 8.82 3.97
C ASP A 169 -2.77 9.58 3.86
N GLY A 170 -2.83 10.77 4.46
CA GLY A 170 -4.05 11.56 4.64
C GLY A 170 -4.64 11.49 6.06
N LEU A 171 -3.99 10.78 7.00
CA LEU A 171 -4.46 10.62 8.39
C LEU A 171 -4.59 11.96 9.14
N GLU A 172 -3.85 12.99 8.73
CA GLU A 172 -3.95 14.34 9.30
C GLU A 172 -5.34 14.97 9.15
N GLY A 173 -6.14 14.48 8.23
CA GLY A 173 -7.55 14.87 8.07
C GLY A 173 -8.50 14.19 9.08
N TYR A 174 -8.05 13.17 9.81
CA TYR A 174 -8.86 12.30 10.67
C TYR A 174 -8.37 12.21 12.11
N ALA A 175 -7.18 12.72 12.39
CA ALA A 175 -6.57 12.71 13.73
C ALA A 175 -6.01 14.07 14.08
N THR A 176 -5.93 14.37 15.39
CA THR A 176 -5.36 15.61 15.89
C THR A 176 -3.83 15.57 15.89
N ALA A 177 -3.18 16.73 15.90
CA ALA A 177 -1.73 16.82 16.00
C ALA A 177 -1.16 16.13 17.25
N ASP A 178 -1.91 16.14 18.37
CA ASP A 178 -1.50 15.46 19.61
C ASP A 178 -1.56 13.93 19.44
N GLN A 179 -2.57 13.40 18.74
CA GLN A 179 -2.70 11.97 18.43
C GLN A 179 -1.62 11.48 17.45
N LEU A 180 -1.17 12.35 16.55
CA LEU A 180 -0.12 12.06 15.58
C LEU A 180 1.29 12.29 16.12
N LYS A 181 1.42 12.73 17.36
CA LYS A 181 2.72 12.91 17.97
C LYS A 181 3.44 11.58 18.11
N ASP A 182 4.67 11.52 17.60
CA ASP A 182 5.49 10.31 17.58
C ASP A 182 4.84 9.13 16.77
N ALA A 183 3.91 9.46 15.85
CA ALA A 183 3.35 8.51 14.89
C ALA A 183 4.19 8.47 13.62
N TYR A 184 4.40 7.28 13.06
CA TYR A 184 5.19 7.07 11.85
C TYR A 184 4.52 6.03 10.96
N PHE A 185 4.67 6.18 9.65
CA PHE A 185 4.18 5.21 8.69
C PHE A 185 5.13 5.06 7.49
N CYS A 186 5.03 3.94 6.79
CA CYS A 186 5.76 3.71 5.56
C CYS A 186 5.07 4.47 4.42
N ALA A 187 5.80 5.29 3.68
CA ALA A 187 5.26 6.08 2.58
C ALA A 187 6.06 5.86 1.29
N ASN A 188 5.37 5.83 0.17
CA ASN A 188 5.98 5.74 -1.17
C ASN A 188 6.58 7.06 -1.65
N TYR A 189 6.08 8.17 -1.14
CA TYR A 189 6.44 9.50 -1.59
C TYR A 189 6.55 10.45 -0.41
N ALA A 190 7.57 11.28 -0.41
CA ALA A 190 7.76 12.31 0.59
C ALA A 190 7.62 13.70 -0.02
N LYS A 191 6.97 14.61 0.67
CA LYS A 191 6.84 16.02 0.26
C LYS A 191 8.21 16.61 -0.07
N GLY A 192 8.31 17.25 -1.23
CA GLY A 192 9.54 17.85 -1.74
C GLY A 192 10.43 16.91 -2.54
N SER A 193 10.01 15.65 -2.77
CA SER A 193 10.78 14.69 -3.57
C SER A 193 10.79 15.06 -5.06
N ASN A 194 9.72 15.67 -5.57
CA ASN A 194 9.62 16.12 -6.96
C ASN A 194 8.82 17.43 -7.04
N SER A 195 9.55 18.55 -7.04
CA SER A 195 8.93 19.90 -7.05
C SER A 195 8.13 20.17 -8.33
N ASP A 196 8.58 19.67 -9.47
CA ASP A 196 7.91 19.94 -10.76
C ASP A 196 6.54 19.26 -10.79
N PHE A 197 6.43 18.04 -10.26
CA PHE A 197 5.16 17.35 -10.11
C PHE A 197 4.25 18.05 -9.09
N GLU A 198 4.77 18.43 -7.94
CA GLU A 198 4.01 19.11 -6.89
C GLU A 198 3.46 20.46 -7.37
N ASP A 199 4.26 21.22 -8.09
CA ASP A 199 3.84 22.50 -8.68
C ASP A 199 2.77 22.32 -9.77
N ALA A 200 2.90 21.31 -10.62
CA ALA A 200 1.91 20.98 -11.64
C ALA A 200 0.60 20.52 -11.01
N TYR A 201 0.67 19.64 -10.00
CA TYR A 201 -0.48 19.17 -9.25
C TYR A 201 -1.23 20.32 -8.56
N LYS A 202 -0.49 21.22 -7.90
CA LYS A 202 -1.05 22.41 -7.28
C LYS A 202 -1.71 23.35 -8.29
N ALA A 203 -1.11 23.52 -9.46
CA ALA A 203 -1.67 24.36 -10.50
C ALA A 203 -3.00 23.82 -11.04
N GLU A 204 -3.14 22.51 -11.14
CA GLU A 204 -4.34 21.85 -11.66
C GLU A 204 -5.45 21.70 -10.60
N TYR A 205 -5.09 21.28 -9.39
CA TYR A 205 -6.06 20.89 -8.35
C TYR A 205 -6.18 21.89 -7.20
N GLY A 206 -5.30 22.89 -7.10
CA GLY A 206 -5.31 23.89 -6.04
C GLY A 206 -4.80 23.39 -4.69
N GLU A 207 -4.33 22.15 -4.61
CA GLU A 207 -3.77 21.54 -3.40
C GLU A 207 -2.30 21.92 -3.24
N GLU A 208 -1.85 22.12 -2.00
CA GLU A 208 -0.44 22.45 -1.74
C GLU A 208 0.50 21.25 -1.81
N TYR A 209 -0.03 20.05 -1.54
CA TYR A 209 0.72 18.82 -1.56
C TYR A 209 -0.21 17.64 -1.91
N PRO A 210 0.10 16.89 -2.94
CA PRO A 210 -0.58 15.63 -3.20
C PRO A 210 -0.16 14.61 -2.14
N ASN A 211 -1.12 13.78 -1.69
CA ASN A 211 -0.73 12.59 -0.94
C ASN A 211 0.06 11.61 -1.83
N GLY A 212 0.68 10.58 -1.24
CA GLY A 212 1.53 9.63 -1.96
C GLY A 212 0.81 8.84 -3.06
N PHE A 213 -0.52 8.73 -3.00
CA PHE A 213 -1.32 8.05 -4.03
C PHE A 213 -1.36 8.81 -5.37
N ALA A 214 -1.26 10.14 -5.35
CA ALA A 214 -1.27 10.93 -6.58
C ALA A 214 -0.03 10.67 -7.47
N PRO A 215 1.23 10.75 -6.99
CA PRO A 215 2.40 10.41 -7.78
C PRO A 215 2.42 8.93 -8.19
N LEU A 216 1.95 8.01 -7.35
CA LEU A 216 1.82 6.60 -7.71
C LEU A 216 0.81 6.39 -8.86
N GLY A 217 -0.34 7.10 -8.81
CA GLY A 217 -1.32 7.07 -9.90
C GLY A 217 -0.75 7.59 -11.21
N TYR A 218 0.08 8.64 -11.14
CA TYR A 218 0.80 9.15 -12.30
C TYR A 218 1.76 8.11 -12.86
N ASP A 219 2.59 7.49 -12.02
CA ASP A 219 3.56 6.48 -12.45
C ASP A 219 2.89 5.23 -13.02
N ALA A 220 1.79 4.78 -12.44
CA ALA A 220 0.99 3.67 -12.99
C ALA A 220 0.43 4.00 -14.37
N ALA A 221 -0.10 5.22 -14.56
CA ALA A 221 -0.59 5.67 -15.86
C ALA A 221 0.53 5.76 -16.89
N MET A 222 1.69 6.32 -16.51
CA MET A 222 2.86 6.41 -17.39
C MET A 222 3.45 5.05 -17.75
N THR A 223 3.37 4.07 -16.86
CA THR A 223 3.74 2.68 -17.13
C THR A 223 2.85 2.07 -18.22
N VAL A 224 1.54 2.28 -18.14
CA VAL A 224 0.62 1.84 -19.19
C VAL A 224 0.91 2.56 -20.53
N VAL A 225 1.15 3.88 -20.49
CA VAL A 225 1.50 4.66 -21.69
C VAL A 225 2.79 4.14 -22.32
N TYR A 226 3.80 3.79 -21.51
CA TYR A 226 5.04 3.18 -22.02
C TYR A 226 4.79 1.87 -22.77
N GLY A 227 3.99 0.97 -22.19
CA GLY A 227 3.65 -0.29 -22.84
C GLY A 227 2.86 -0.10 -24.14
N ILE A 228 1.88 0.80 -24.13
CA ILE A 228 1.09 1.17 -25.32
C ILE A 228 1.99 1.71 -26.44
N GLN A 229 2.87 2.66 -26.12
CA GLN A 229 3.79 3.25 -27.09
C GLN A 229 4.72 2.19 -27.71
N ALA A 230 5.22 1.27 -26.90
CA ALA A 230 6.08 0.20 -27.38
C ALA A 230 5.35 -0.75 -28.35
N ALA A 231 4.08 -1.08 -28.07
CA ALA A 231 3.26 -1.90 -28.98
C ALA A 231 2.98 -1.17 -30.30
N GLU A 232 2.68 0.14 -30.26
CA GLU A 232 2.45 0.96 -31.45
C GLU A 232 3.73 1.16 -32.28
N ASP A 233 4.87 1.36 -31.63
CA ASP A 233 6.18 1.46 -32.29
C ASP A 233 6.59 0.13 -33.00
N ALA A 234 6.08 -1.01 -32.48
CA ALA A 234 6.20 -2.31 -33.13
C ALA A 234 5.24 -2.49 -34.30
N GLY A 235 4.38 -1.52 -34.60
CA GLY A 235 3.45 -1.50 -35.72
C GLY A 235 2.10 -2.14 -35.45
N LEU A 236 1.79 -2.44 -34.18
CA LEU A 236 0.48 -2.95 -33.76
C LEU A 236 -0.51 -1.80 -33.55
N THR A 237 -1.79 -2.09 -33.67
CA THR A 237 -2.88 -1.15 -33.39
C THR A 237 -3.86 -1.75 -32.39
N ALA A 238 -4.51 -0.89 -31.62
CA ALA A 238 -5.53 -1.31 -30.66
C ALA A 238 -6.63 -2.12 -31.38
N GLY A 239 -6.82 -3.37 -30.91
CA GLY A 239 -7.75 -4.33 -31.52
C GLY A 239 -7.09 -5.47 -32.26
N ASP A 240 -5.79 -5.41 -32.56
CA ASP A 240 -5.03 -6.55 -33.03
C ASP A 240 -4.95 -7.63 -31.95
N ASP A 241 -4.97 -8.90 -32.33
CA ASP A 241 -4.99 -10.04 -31.39
C ASP A 241 -3.78 -10.03 -30.45
N ASP A 242 -2.59 -9.61 -30.94
CA ASP A 242 -1.34 -9.59 -30.18
C ASP A 242 -1.09 -8.26 -29.44
N TYR A 243 -1.96 -7.25 -29.59
CA TYR A 243 -1.72 -5.91 -29.05
C TYR A 243 -1.56 -5.88 -27.54
N LYS A 244 -2.48 -6.50 -26.82
CA LYS A 244 -2.44 -6.52 -25.34
C LYS A 244 -1.21 -7.27 -24.82
N GLN A 245 -0.85 -8.39 -25.44
CA GLN A 245 0.34 -9.14 -25.09
C GLN A 245 1.61 -8.31 -25.32
N ALA A 246 1.69 -7.57 -26.41
CA ALA A 246 2.83 -6.70 -26.68
C ALA A 246 2.95 -5.57 -25.61
N VAL A 247 1.81 -5.04 -25.12
CA VAL A 247 1.81 -4.08 -24.00
C VAL A 247 2.34 -4.72 -22.71
N ILE A 248 1.87 -5.93 -22.38
CA ILE A 248 2.32 -6.70 -21.21
C ILE A 248 3.83 -6.96 -21.30
N ASP A 249 4.30 -7.51 -22.42
CA ASP A 249 5.72 -7.85 -22.63
C ASP A 249 6.62 -6.61 -22.52
N ALA A 250 6.14 -5.48 -23.05
CA ALA A 250 6.89 -4.23 -23.00
C ALA A 250 6.99 -3.69 -21.56
N ILE A 251 5.92 -3.76 -20.78
CA ILE A 251 5.93 -3.35 -19.36
C ILE A 251 6.87 -4.28 -18.59
N ALA A 252 6.71 -5.59 -18.71
CA ALA A 252 7.51 -6.59 -18.00
C ALA A 252 9.01 -6.45 -18.26
N GLY A 253 9.41 -6.18 -19.51
CA GLY A 253 10.81 -5.97 -19.88
C GLY A 253 11.32 -4.54 -19.73
N GLY A 254 10.47 -3.62 -19.28
CA GLY A 254 10.75 -2.19 -19.26
C GLY A 254 11.53 -1.71 -18.05
N THR A 255 12.07 -0.50 -18.20
CA THR A 255 12.55 0.32 -17.10
C THR A 255 11.79 1.63 -17.14
N ILE A 256 11.10 1.95 -16.05
CA ILE A 256 10.22 3.12 -15.97
C ILE A 256 10.90 4.18 -15.11
N ASP A 257 11.10 5.35 -15.67
CA ASP A 257 11.55 6.54 -14.93
C ASP A 257 10.31 7.30 -14.45
N GLY A 258 9.88 6.97 -13.23
CA GLY A 258 8.69 7.55 -12.59
C GLY A 258 9.02 8.75 -11.71
N ILE A 259 7.97 9.38 -11.21
CA ILE A 259 8.06 10.47 -10.23
C ILE A 259 8.50 9.95 -8.87
N THR A 260 8.07 8.74 -8.53
CA THR A 260 8.39 8.08 -7.25
C THR A 260 9.76 7.38 -7.28
N GLY A 261 10.36 7.23 -8.45
CA GLY A 261 11.67 6.61 -8.65
C GLY A 261 11.77 5.88 -9.98
N THR A 262 12.94 5.31 -10.24
CA THR A 262 13.14 4.40 -11.40
C THR A 262 12.87 2.97 -10.94
N PHE A 263 12.03 2.24 -11.65
CA PHE A 263 11.67 0.87 -11.31
C PHE A 263 11.61 -0.05 -12.51
N THR A 264 11.80 -1.33 -12.24
CA THR A 264 11.66 -2.45 -13.16
C THR A 264 10.73 -3.48 -12.53
N PHE A 265 10.20 -4.36 -13.33
CA PHE A 265 9.34 -5.45 -12.86
C PHE A 265 10.14 -6.74 -12.81
N ASP A 266 10.01 -7.48 -11.72
CA ASP A 266 10.58 -8.82 -11.55
C ASP A 266 9.50 -9.89 -11.73
N GLU A 267 9.84 -11.14 -11.43
CA GLU A 267 8.93 -12.27 -11.62
C GLU A 267 7.88 -12.42 -10.49
N HIS A 268 7.84 -11.47 -9.52
CA HIS A 268 6.94 -11.58 -8.35
C HIS A 268 6.20 -10.29 -8.02
#